data_8eb73f3bcd6433f56bf404be4129abf3
#
_entry.id   8eb73f3bcd6433f56bf404be4129abf3
#
_cell.length_a   1.000
_cell.length_b   1.000
_cell.length_c   1.000
_cell.angle_alpha   90.00
_cell.angle_beta   90.00
_cell.angle_gamma   90.00
#
_symmetry.space_group_name_H-M   'P 1'
#
loop_
_entity.id
_entity.type
_entity.pdbx_description
1 polymer ?
#
loop_
_entity_poly.entity_id
_entity_poly.type
_entity_poly.pdbx_seq_one_letter_code
_entity_poly.pdbx_strand_id
1 'polypeptide(L)'
;IHVDLIYGLPFQTLEDYKQSIDYVLEMGCQIFFQPLKVLPGTELAAQTKVYGIKYDTNPPYSVLETNDFSFNDMHNALLINGVLNIFQCDSQIRKGMEKIKKEEGVSYSKLFFQIGKYLWENGQKEYFSNYYKMTLSKIETDLVDAVFAIYNRKFPVNNYNSKYVQLDWGSIAMQIVMP
;
A
#
# COMPACT_ATOMS: atom_id res chain seq x y z
N ILE A 1 -16.53 -8.21 1.13
CA ILE A 1 -15.59 -9.28 0.70
C ILE A 1 -14.18 -8.74 0.85
N HIS A 2 -13.28 -9.57 1.39
CA HIS A 2 -11.85 -9.28 1.49
C HIS A 2 -11.09 -10.22 0.58
N VAL A 3 -10.01 -9.71 -0.01
CA VAL A 3 -9.10 -10.48 -0.88
C VAL A 3 -7.68 -10.30 -0.33
N ASP A 4 -6.98 -11.40 -0.11
CA ASP A 4 -5.58 -11.37 0.31
C ASP A 4 -4.69 -11.36 -0.94
N LEU A 5 -3.84 -10.36 -1.05
CA LEU A 5 -2.81 -10.25 -2.09
C LEU A 5 -1.42 -10.43 -1.48
N ILE A 6 -0.64 -11.31 -2.10
CA ILE A 6 0.78 -11.47 -1.76
C ILE A 6 1.59 -10.85 -2.89
N TYR A 7 2.63 -10.06 -2.56
CA TYR A 7 3.54 -9.50 -3.53
C TYR A 7 4.96 -10.01 -3.33
N GLY A 8 5.74 -10.01 -4.41
CA GLY A 8 7.06 -10.60 -4.46
C GLY A 8 7.04 -12.13 -4.62
N LEU A 9 5.99 -12.67 -5.24
CA LEU A 9 5.93 -14.10 -5.63
C LEU A 9 6.93 -14.39 -6.76
N PRO A 10 7.48 -15.63 -6.83
CA PRO A 10 8.19 -16.07 -8.04
C PRO A 10 7.34 -15.84 -9.30
N PHE A 11 7.97 -15.38 -10.38
CA PHE A 11 7.36 -15.05 -11.67
C PHE A 11 6.37 -13.87 -11.66
N GLN A 12 6.10 -13.26 -10.52
CA GLN A 12 5.29 -12.04 -10.43
C GLN A 12 6.14 -10.83 -10.73
N THR A 13 5.64 -9.93 -11.56
CA THR A 13 6.20 -8.59 -11.76
C THR A 13 5.44 -7.54 -10.92
N LEU A 14 6.02 -6.36 -10.75
CA LEU A 14 5.30 -5.24 -10.12
C LEU A 14 4.02 -4.88 -10.90
N GLU A 15 4.04 -5.05 -12.23
CA GLU A 15 2.86 -4.75 -13.05
C GLU A 15 1.73 -5.75 -12.82
N ASP A 16 2.03 -7.05 -12.66
CA ASP A 16 1.03 -8.06 -12.30
C ASP A 16 0.39 -7.74 -10.94
N TYR A 17 1.21 -7.29 -9.98
CA TYR A 17 0.71 -6.87 -8.67
C TYR A 17 -0.21 -5.66 -8.76
N LYS A 18 0.15 -4.64 -9.53
CA LYS A 18 -0.68 -3.46 -9.78
C LYS A 18 -2.01 -3.83 -10.43
N GLN A 19 -1.98 -4.67 -11.46
CA GLN A 19 -3.19 -5.16 -12.13
C GLN A 19 -4.10 -5.91 -11.16
N SER A 20 -3.53 -6.71 -10.26
CA SER A 20 -4.30 -7.41 -9.21
C SER A 20 -5.00 -6.43 -8.27
N ILE A 21 -4.31 -5.36 -7.83
CA ILE A 21 -4.90 -4.30 -7.01
C ILE A 21 -6.07 -3.63 -7.76
N ASP A 22 -5.82 -3.20 -8.99
CA ASP A 22 -6.82 -2.51 -9.81
C ASP A 22 -8.06 -3.39 -9.99
N TYR A 23 -7.88 -4.66 -10.34
CA TYR A 23 -8.95 -5.61 -10.55
C TYR A 23 -9.81 -5.83 -9.29
N VAL A 24 -9.17 -6.04 -8.13
CA VAL A 24 -9.89 -6.28 -6.87
C VAL A 24 -10.66 -5.04 -6.42
N LEU A 25 -10.07 -3.84 -6.57
CA LEU A 25 -10.75 -2.59 -6.21
C LEU A 25 -11.91 -2.25 -7.14
N GLU A 26 -11.80 -2.55 -8.45
CA GLU A 26 -12.91 -2.39 -9.39
C GLU A 26 -14.10 -3.31 -9.06
N MET A 27 -13.85 -4.45 -8.44
CA MET A 27 -14.92 -5.33 -7.91
C MET A 27 -15.54 -4.80 -6.60
N GLY A 28 -15.06 -3.70 -6.05
CA GLY A 28 -15.53 -3.14 -4.78
C GLY A 28 -15.10 -3.95 -3.55
N CYS A 29 -14.08 -4.79 -3.66
CA CYS A 29 -13.54 -5.59 -2.57
C CYS A 29 -12.47 -4.81 -1.79
N GLN A 30 -12.28 -5.21 -0.52
CA GLN A 30 -11.15 -4.74 0.28
C GLN A 30 -9.95 -5.67 0.08
N ILE A 31 -8.74 -5.10 0.18
CA ILE A 31 -7.48 -5.83 -0.02
C ILE A 31 -6.72 -5.90 1.31
N PHE A 32 -6.36 -7.10 1.71
CA PHE A 32 -5.24 -7.34 2.63
C PHE A 32 -4.02 -7.70 1.79
N PHE A 33 -2.89 -7.09 2.11
CA PHE A 33 -1.67 -7.33 1.35
C PHE A 33 -0.51 -7.66 2.29
N GLN A 34 0.34 -8.56 1.84
CA GLN A 34 1.57 -8.94 2.56
C GLN A 34 2.71 -9.22 1.58
N PRO A 35 3.96 -8.90 1.94
CA PRO A 35 5.10 -9.42 1.21
C PRO A 35 5.15 -10.94 1.38
N LEU A 36 5.63 -11.63 0.37
CA LEU A 36 5.95 -13.05 0.46
C LEU A 36 6.94 -13.28 1.61
N LYS A 37 6.75 -14.35 2.37
CA LYS A 37 7.63 -14.75 3.48
C LYS A 37 8.24 -16.11 3.22
N VAL A 38 9.54 -16.24 3.47
CA VAL A 38 10.27 -17.50 3.34
C VAL A 38 10.36 -18.17 4.70
N LEU A 39 9.33 -18.93 5.05
CA LEU A 39 9.27 -19.58 6.36
C LEU A 39 10.24 -20.78 6.41
N PRO A 40 11.00 -20.95 7.50
CA PRO A 40 11.89 -22.09 7.67
C PRO A 40 11.15 -23.44 7.53
N GLY A 41 11.77 -24.38 6.84
CA GLY A 41 11.22 -25.72 6.64
C GLY A 41 10.19 -25.86 5.51
N THR A 42 9.87 -24.77 4.79
CA THR A 42 8.97 -24.81 3.63
C THR A 42 9.73 -25.21 2.36
N GLU A 43 9.00 -25.70 1.36
CA GLU A 43 9.55 -25.98 0.03
C GLU A 43 10.14 -24.70 -0.61
N LEU A 44 9.48 -23.57 -0.43
CA LEU A 44 9.96 -22.28 -0.91
C LEU A 44 11.36 -21.95 -0.33
N ALA A 45 11.59 -22.23 0.95
CA ALA A 45 12.89 -22.02 1.58
C ALA A 45 14.01 -22.86 0.94
N ALA A 46 13.69 -24.08 0.46
CA ALA A 46 14.63 -24.93 -0.26
C ALA A 46 14.89 -24.45 -1.70
N GLN A 47 13.96 -23.69 -2.28
CA GLN A 47 13.99 -23.26 -3.68
C GLN A 47 14.40 -21.79 -3.87
N THR A 48 14.81 -21.09 -2.83
CA THR A 48 15.16 -19.66 -2.90
C THR A 48 16.19 -19.34 -3.99
N LYS A 49 17.19 -20.19 -4.18
CA LYS A 49 18.20 -20.02 -5.24
C LYS A 49 17.62 -20.13 -6.65
N VAL A 50 16.62 -20.99 -6.84
CA VAL A 50 15.98 -21.20 -8.16
C VAL A 50 15.22 -19.95 -8.58
N TYR A 51 14.53 -19.32 -7.65
CA TYR A 51 13.73 -18.14 -7.90
C TYR A 51 14.48 -16.81 -7.66
N GLY A 52 15.78 -16.87 -7.35
CA GLY A 52 16.59 -15.69 -7.04
C GLY A 52 16.08 -14.91 -5.83
N ILE A 53 15.43 -15.60 -4.88
CA ILE A 53 14.84 -14.94 -3.71
C ILE A 53 15.94 -14.53 -2.74
N LYS A 54 15.99 -13.21 -2.46
CA LYS A 54 16.66 -12.66 -1.28
C LYS A 54 15.60 -12.28 -0.25
N TYR A 55 15.83 -12.64 0.99
CA TYR A 55 14.88 -12.40 2.09
C TYR A 55 15.62 -12.09 3.39
N ASP A 56 14.92 -11.46 4.34
CA ASP A 56 15.45 -11.27 5.69
C ASP A 56 15.50 -12.62 6.40
N THR A 57 16.67 -13.00 6.90
CA THR A 57 16.89 -14.24 7.65
C THR A 57 16.33 -14.20 9.07
N ASN A 58 15.92 -13.02 9.54
CA ASN A 58 15.23 -12.85 10.80
C ASN A 58 13.70 -12.80 10.59
N PRO A 59 12.91 -13.19 11.59
CA PRO A 59 11.46 -12.99 11.51
C PRO A 59 11.10 -11.53 11.21
N PRO A 60 10.14 -11.27 10.35
CA PRO A 60 9.15 -12.17 9.77
C PRO A 60 9.57 -12.87 8.45
N TYR A 61 10.85 -12.93 8.11
CA TYR A 61 11.38 -13.62 6.92
C TYR A 61 10.86 -13.07 5.58
N SER A 62 10.64 -11.77 5.51
CA SER A 62 10.07 -11.12 4.32
C SER A 62 11.02 -11.16 3.14
N VAL A 63 10.48 -11.44 1.95
CA VAL A 63 11.20 -11.35 0.69
C VAL A 63 11.60 -9.90 0.43
N LEU A 64 12.82 -9.71 -0.02
CA LEU A 64 13.41 -8.42 -0.39
C LEU A 64 13.49 -8.25 -1.92
N GLU A 65 13.69 -9.34 -2.64
CA GLU A 65 13.65 -9.40 -4.10
C GLU A 65 13.51 -10.84 -4.61
N THR A 66 13.09 -10.98 -5.85
CA THR A 66 13.12 -12.23 -6.63
C THR A 66 13.72 -11.94 -8.01
N ASN A 67 13.84 -12.96 -8.89
CA ASN A 67 14.27 -12.75 -10.26
C ASN A 67 13.38 -11.76 -11.04
N ASP A 68 12.08 -11.74 -10.74
CA ASP A 68 11.07 -10.99 -11.51
C ASP A 68 10.53 -9.76 -10.75
N PHE A 69 10.82 -9.67 -9.45
CA PHE A 69 10.37 -8.59 -8.58
C PHE A 69 11.58 -8.02 -7.83
N SER A 70 12.16 -6.96 -8.36
CA SER A 70 13.38 -6.37 -7.82
C SER A 70 13.18 -5.71 -6.46
N PHE A 71 14.27 -5.39 -5.75
CA PHE A 71 14.22 -4.61 -4.50
C PHE A 71 13.52 -3.26 -4.69
N ASN A 72 13.73 -2.61 -5.85
CA ASN A 72 13.03 -1.37 -6.17
C ASN A 72 11.53 -1.60 -6.39
N ASP A 73 11.13 -2.74 -6.95
CA ASP A 73 9.71 -3.09 -7.10
C ASP A 73 9.06 -3.37 -5.75
N MET A 74 9.78 -4.01 -4.80
CA MET A 74 9.32 -4.17 -3.41
C MET A 74 9.10 -2.81 -2.75
N HIS A 75 10.02 -1.87 -2.96
CA HIS A 75 9.84 -0.49 -2.47
C HIS A 75 8.64 0.20 -3.13
N ASN A 76 8.47 0.07 -4.45
CA ASN A 76 7.32 0.64 -5.15
C ASN A 76 5.99 0.02 -4.69
N ALA A 77 5.95 -1.29 -4.44
CA ALA A 77 4.79 -1.94 -3.85
C ALA A 77 4.48 -1.40 -2.45
N LEU A 78 5.51 -1.15 -1.62
CA LEU A 78 5.34 -0.49 -0.31
C LEU A 78 4.68 0.89 -0.44
N LEU A 79 5.11 1.71 -1.42
CA LEU A 79 4.52 3.02 -1.66
C LEU A 79 3.03 2.91 -2.05
N ILE A 80 2.68 1.99 -2.93
CA ILE A 80 1.29 1.72 -3.32
C ILE A 80 0.47 1.29 -2.10
N ASN A 81 0.98 0.35 -1.33
CA ASN A 81 0.30 -0.25 -0.19
C ASN A 81 0.05 0.74 0.95
N GLY A 82 0.98 1.68 1.18
CA GLY A 82 0.79 2.75 2.15
C GLY A 82 -0.43 3.61 1.83
N VAL A 83 -0.60 3.98 0.56
CA VAL A 83 -1.76 4.77 0.11
C VAL A 83 -3.03 3.93 0.03
N LEU A 84 -2.95 2.65 -0.38
CA LEU A 84 -4.06 1.70 -0.36
C LEU A 84 -4.65 1.54 1.05
N ASN A 85 -3.81 1.47 2.07
CA ASN A 85 -4.28 1.45 3.47
C ASN A 85 -5.14 2.68 3.79
N ILE A 86 -4.65 3.88 3.44
CA ILE A 86 -5.38 5.13 3.67
C ILE A 86 -6.70 5.14 2.91
N PHE A 87 -6.68 4.74 1.64
CA PHE A 87 -7.88 4.63 0.80
C PHE A 87 -8.96 3.73 1.42
N GLN A 88 -8.57 2.67 2.10
CA GLN A 88 -9.50 1.71 2.71
C GLN A 88 -10.01 2.13 4.09
N CYS A 89 -9.27 3.02 4.78
CA CYS A 89 -9.58 3.40 6.17
C CYS A 89 -10.74 4.37 6.31
N ASP A 90 -10.91 5.28 5.35
CA ASP A 90 -11.91 6.35 5.46
C ASP A 90 -12.74 6.49 4.19
N SER A 91 -14.06 6.60 4.35
CA SER A 91 -15.00 6.67 3.22
C SER A 91 -14.95 7.99 2.46
N GLN A 92 -14.56 9.09 3.08
CA GLN A 92 -14.46 10.39 2.41
C GLN A 92 -13.15 10.48 1.62
N ILE A 93 -12.05 9.99 2.20
CA ILE A 93 -10.78 9.86 1.50
C ILE A 93 -10.97 8.97 0.27
N ARG A 94 -11.66 7.83 0.43
CA ARG A 94 -11.98 6.93 -0.68
C ARG A 94 -12.70 7.66 -1.79
N LYS A 95 -13.82 8.35 -1.49
CA LYS A 95 -14.59 9.11 -2.47
C LYS A 95 -13.76 10.20 -3.15
N GLY A 96 -12.89 10.86 -2.38
CA GLY A 96 -11.98 11.87 -2.90
C GLY A 96 -11.00 11.29 -3.92
N MET A 97 -10.36 10.17 -3.59
CA MET A 97 -9.42 9.49 -4.49
C MET A 97 -10.13 8.90 -5.73
N GLU A 98 -11.32 8.32 -5.57
CA GLU A 98 -12.16 7.84 -6.70
C GLU A 98 -12.51 8.97 -7.67
N LYS A 99 -12.83 10.15 -7.15
CA LYS A 99 -13.08 11.33 -7.97
C LYS A 99 -11.84 11.72 -8.78
N ILE A 100 -10.69 11.86 -8.13
CA ILE A 100 -9.42 12.19 -8.81
C ILE A 100 -9.07 11.11 -9.85
N LYS A 101 -9.16 9.81 -9.49
CA LYS A 101 -8.96 8.71 -10.42
C LYS A 101 -9.79 8.88 -11.69
N LYS A 102 -11.08 9.20 -11.53
CA LYS A 102 -12.01 9.38 -12.66
C LYS A 102 -11.67 10.61 -13.50
N GLU A 103 -11.38 11.73 -12.86
CA GLU A 103 -11.06 13.00 -13.54
C GLU A 103 -9.75 12.93 -14.32
N GLU A 104 -8.75 12.22 -13.79
CA GLU A 104 -7.43 12.07 -14.42
C GLU A 104 -7.32 10.84 -15.34
N GLY A 105 -8.33 9.97 -15.37
CA GLY A 105 -8.35 8.78 -16.22
C GLY A 105 -7.22 7.79 -15.90
N VAL A 106 -6.84 7.69 -14.62
CA VAL A 106 -5.76 6.79 -14.16
C VAL A 106 -6.33 5.57 -13.42
N SER A 107 -5.53 4.49 -13.30
CA SER A 107 -5.89 3.34 -12.46
C SER A 107 -5.65 3.64 -10.97
N TYR A 108 -6.21 2.81 -10.08
CA TYR A 108 -5.97 2.93 -8.63
C TYR A 108 -4.49 2.77 -8.30
N SER A 109 -3.87 1.73 -8.82
CA SER A 109 -2.45 1.44 -8.56
C SER A 109 -1.53 2.57 -9.02
N LYS A 110 -1.84 3.20 -10.16
CA LYS A 110 -1.09 4.37 -10.66
C LYS A 110 -1.29 5.59 -9.77
N LEU A 111 -2.53 5.88 -9.38
CA LEU A 111 -2.85 6.97 -8.45
C LEU A 111 -2.12 6.79 -7.12
N PHE A 112 -2.20 5.58 -6.54
CA PHE A 112 -1.57 5.27 -5.26
C PHE A 112 -0.05 5.36 -5.34
N PHE A 113 0.55 4.87 -6.42
CA PHE A 113 1.99 4.98 -6.63
C PHE A 113 2.46 6.44 -6.70
N GLN A 114 1.75 7.29 -7.45
CA GLN A 114 2.12 8.70 -7.59
C GLN A 114 2.01 9.45 -6.27
N ILE A 115 0.91 9.25 -5.52
CA ILE A 115 0.73 9.84 -4.19
C ILE A 115 1.78 9.29 -3.21
N GLY A 116 1.98 7.97 -3.18
CA GLY A 116 2.95 7.34 -2.30
C GLY A 116 4.38 7.83 -2.54
N LYS A 117 4.76 7.96 -3.81
CA LYS A 117 6.06 8.53 -4.19
C LYS A 117 6.22 9.97 -3.70
N TYR A 118 5.21 10.81 -3.91
CA TYR A 118 5.23 12.19 -3.41
C TYR A 118 5.38 12.25 -1.89
N LEU A 119 4.59 11.48 -1.16
CA LEU A 119 4.66 11.42 0.31
C LEU A 119 6.04 10.99 0.80
N TRP A 120 6.62 9.96 0.18
CA TRP A 120 7.96 9.47 0.51
C TRP A 120 9.05 10.52 0.27
N GLU A 121 9.03 11.16 -0.89
CA GLU A 121 10.02 12.18 -1.29
C GLU A 121 9.92 13.47 -0.44
N ASN A 122 8.73 13.76 0.12
CA ASN A 122 8.51 14.89 1.03
C ASN A 122 8.64 14.51 2.52
N GLY A 123 9.25 13.38 2.83
CA GLY A 123 9.60 12.98 4.19
C GLY A 123 8.46 12.39 5.02
N GLN A 124 7.29 12.16 4.41
CA GLN A 124 6.10 11.60 5.08
C GLN A 124 6.18 10.06 5.20
N LYS A 125 7.28 9.57 5.78
CA LYS A 125 7.60 8.12 5.80
C LYS A 125 6.70 7.30 6.73
N GLU A 126 6.03 7.93 7.68
CA GLU A 126 5.11 7.31 8.62
C GLU A 126 3.93 6.59 7.94
N TYR A 127 3.54 6.99 6.73
CA TYR A 127 2.52 6.31 5.93
C TYR A 127 2.88 4.86 5.61
N PHE A 128 4.17 4.54 5.61
CA PHE A 128 4.68 3.24 5.18
C PHE A 128 5.11 2.36 6.35
N SER A 129 5.05 2.88 7.58
CA SER A 129 5.47 2.14 8.78
C SER A 129 4.52 2.30 9.96
N ASN A 130 3.95 3.48 10.18
CA ASN A 130 3.21 3.82 11.39
C ASN A 130 1.93 4.62 11.10
N TYR A 131 1.30 4.46 9.93
CA TYR A 131 0.13 5.24 9.52
C TYR A 131 -1.02 5.21 10.55
N TYR A 132 -1.16 4.13 11.32
CA TYR A 132 -2.16 4.00 12.39
C TYR A 132 -1.97 4.99 13.55
N LYS A 133 -0.83 5.69 13.61
CA LYS A 133 -0.57 6.76 14.60
C LYS A 133 -0.92 8.14 14.06
N MET A 134 -1.29 8.24 12.79
CA MET A 134 -1.58 9.51 12.14
C MET A 134 -3.02 9.96 12.44
N THR A 135 -3.22 11.26 12.57
CA THR A 135 -4.56 11.84 12.67
C THR A 135 -5.18 11.97 11.28
N LEU A 136 -6.51 11.85 11.20
CA LEU A 136 -7.24 12.05 9.94
C LEU A 136 -6.95 13.43 9.32
N SER A 137 -6.89 14.48 10.15
CA SER A 137 -6.57 15.84 9.69
C SER A 137 -5.19 15.95 9.03
N LYS A 138 -4.18 15.25 9.57
CA LYS A 138 -2.85 15.21 8.95
C LYS A 138 -2.91 14.48 7.60
N ILE A 139 -3.58 13.34 7.55
CA ILE A 139 -3.74 12.55 6.33
C ILE A 139 -4.43 13.39 5.24
N GLU A 140 -5.51 14.09 5.58
CA GLU A 140 -6.22 14.96 4.64
C GLU A 140 -5.31 16.08 4.12
N THR A 141 -4.55 16.74 4.98
CA THR A 141 -3.61 17.81 4.59
C THR A 141 -2.57 17.27 3.63
N ASP A 142 -1.92 16.18 3.97
CA ASP A 142 -0.87 15.58 3.13
C ASP A 142 -1.41 15.11 1.76
N LEU A 143 -2.65 14.60 1.72
CA LEU A 143 -3.32 14.24 0.46
C LEU A 143 -3.71 15.46 -0.39
N VAL A 144 -4.16 16.55 0.24
CA VAL A 144 -4.43 17.82 -0.47
C VAL A 144 -3.15 18.29 -1.15
N ASP A 145 -2.03 18.33 -0.43
CA ASP A 145 -0.75 18.76 -0.96
C ASP A 145 -0.25 17.83 -2.08
N ALA A 146 -0.35 16.51 -1.89
CA ALA A 146 0.05 15.54 -2.89
C ALA A 146 -0.77 15.66 -4.18
N VAL A 147 -2.09 15.71 -4.08
CA VAL A 147 -2.98 15.78 -5.24
C VAL A 147 -2.82 17.12 -5.96
N PHE A 148 -2.63 18.22 -5.23
CA PHE A 148 -2.37 19.50 -5.84
C PHE A 148 -1.02 19.52 -6.57
N ALA A 149 0.02 19.00 -5.96
CA ALA A 149 1.37 18.95 -6.55
C ALA A 149 1.44 18.08 -7.80
N ILE A 150 0.74 16.93 -7.81
CA ILE A 150 0.80 15.94 -8.90
C ILE A 150 -0.13 16.32 -10.05
N TYR A 151 -1.37 16.74 -9.72
CA TYR A 151 -2.44 16.91 -10.71
C TYR A 151 -2.94 18.33 -10.87
N ASN A 152 -2.44 19.28 -10.08
CA ASN A 152 -2.98 20.65 -9.99
C ASN A 152 -4.51 20.68 -9.73
N ARG A 153 -4.98 19.76 -8.88
CA ARG A 153 -6.39 19.60 -8.51
C ARG A 153 -6.59 19.80 -7.03
N LYS A 154 -7.80 20.26 -6.66
CA LYS A 154 -8.22 20.31 -5.26
C LYS A 154 -8.70 18.92 -4.85
N PHE A 155 -8.10 18.36 -3.81
CA PHE A 155 -8.63 17.16 -3.17
C PHE A 155 -9.96 17.54 -2.48
N PRO A 156 -11.07 16.82 -2.74
CA PRO A 156 -12.37 17.14 -2.18
C PRO A 156 -12.44 16.73 -0.71
N VAL A 157 -11.99 17.61 0.17
CA VAL A 157 -12.14 17.47 1.63
C VAL A 157 -13.42 18.18 2.03
N ASN A 158 -14.35 17.51 2.66
CA ASN A 158 -15.44 18.17 3.37
C ASN A 158 -14.87 18.67 4.70
N ASN A 159 -15.19 19.92 5.08
CA ASN A 159 -14.81 20.52 6.36
C ASN A 159 -15.21 19.59 7.52
N TYR A 160 -14.28 18.76 7.98
CA TYR A 160 -14.47 17.94 9.17
C TYR A 160 -14.17 18.76 10.41
N ASN A 161 -15.19 18.93 11.26
CA ASN A 161 -14.97 19.14 12.67
C ASN A 161 -14.27 17.88 13.19
N SER A 162 -12.99 18.00 13.53
CA SER A 162 -12.12 16.95 13.98
C SER A 162 -12.67 16.23 15.21
N LYS A 163 -13.48 15.19 15.00
CA LYS A 163 -13.68 14.16 16.02
C LYS A 163 -12.73 13.02 15.65
N TYR A 164 -11.84 12.71 16.60
CA TYR A 164 -10.95 11.57 16.55
C TYR A 164 -11.72 10.33 16.09
N VAL A 165 -11.47 9.86 14.90
CA VAL A 165 -11.85 8.49 14.51
C VAL A 165 -10.74 7.62 15.06
N GLN A 166 -10.98 7.06 16.23
CA GLN A 166 -10.19 5.96 16.74
C GLN A 166 -10.53 4.77 15.86
N LEU A 167 -9.65 4.49 14.90
CA LEU A 167 -9.79 3.32 14.05
C LEU A 167 -9.60 2.10 14.96
N ASP A 168 -10.66 1.32 15.12
CA ASP A 168 -10.62 0.06 15.87
C ASP A 168 -9.90 -0.99 15.04
N TRP A 169 -8.59 -1.07 15.22
CA TRP A 169 -7.68 -2.00 14.56
C TRP A 169 -7.46 -3.30 15.34
N GLY A 170 -8.32 -3.57 16.35
CA GLY A 170 -8.17 -4.71 17.25
C GLY A 170 -8.08 -6.08 16.60
N SER A 171 -8.47 -6.23 15.33
CA SER A 171 -8.42 -7.50 14.61
C SER A 171 -7.33 -7.59 13.54
N ILE A 172 -6.74 -6.48 13.10
CA ILE A 172 -5.76 -6.46 12.00
C ILE A 172 -4.32 -6.22 12.51
N ALA A 173 -4.16 -5.55 13.65
CA ALA A 173 -2.85 -5.16 14.20
C ALA A 173 -2.03 -6.33 14.78
N MET A 174 -2.58 -7.54 14.85
CA MET A 174 -1.90 -8.66 15.53
C MET A 174 -0.87 -9.40 14.68
N GLN A 175 -0.61 -9.01 13.43
CA GLN A 175 0.36 -9.72 12.57
C GLN A 175 1.54 -8.89 12.08
N ILE A 176 1.65 -7.62 12.45
CA ILE A 176 2.83 -6.81 12.14
C ILE A 176 3.50 -6.43 13.45
N VAL A 177 4.11 -7.40 14.10
CA VAL A 177 5.17 -7.12 15.09
C VAL A 177 6.42 -6.84 14.28
N MET A 178 6.72 -5.58 14.10
CA MET A 178 8.05 -5.15 13.69
C MET A 178 8.92 -5.03 14.95
N PRO A 179 10.16 -5.53 14.91
CA PRO A 179 11.10 -5.35 16.01
C PRO A 179 11.48 -3.89 16.20
#